data_df1abcd1b3fefc3b558006df0bd7f966
#
_entry.id   df1abcd1b3fefc3b558006df0bd7f966
#
_cell.length_a   1.000
_cell.length_b   1.000
_cell.length_c   1.000
_cell.angle_alpha   90.00
_cell.angle_beta   90.00
_cell.angle_gamma   90.00
#
_symmetry.space_group_name_H-M   'P 1'
#
loop_
_entity.id
_entity.type
_entity.pdbx_description
1 polymer ?
#
loop_
_entity_poly.entity_id
_entity_poly.type
_entity_poly.pdbx_seq_one_letter_code
_entity_poly.pdbx_strand_id
1 'polypeptide(L)' 'YRIDKAKKMLLSGESVTTTCYACGFESLSYFNRAFKQITGRTPSSFSMSNQAVS' A
#
# COMPACT_ATOMS: atom_id res chain seq x y z
N TYR A 1 2.95 2.52 12.43
CA TYR A 1 2.65 2.38 11.00
C TYR A 1 3.22 3.54 10.24
N ARG A 2 3.65 3.29 9.00
CA ARG A 2 4.24 4.33 8.17
C ARG A 2 3.55 4.36 6.81
N ILE A 3 2.51 5.17 6.72
CA ILE A 3 1.78 5.28 5.46
C ILE A 3 2.62 5.98 4.38
N ASP A 4 3.42 6.95 4.77
CA ASP A 4 4.31 7.61 3.80
C ASP A 4 5.27 6.60 3.17
N LYS A 5 5.83 5.73 3.98
CA LYS A 5 6.72 4.70 3.49
C LYS A 5 5.96 3.73 2.60
N ALA A 6 4.72 3.40 2.98
CA ALA A 6 3.90 2.50 2.19
C ALA A 6 3.67 3.07 0.79
N LYS A 7 3.35 4.35 0.71
CA LYS A 7 3.12 4.98 -0.59
C LYS A 7 4.36 4.89 -1.47
N LYS A 8 5.51 5.17 -0.90
CA LYS A 8 6.75 5.11 -1.66
C LYS A 8 7.04 3.69 -2.14
N MET A 9 6.82 2.71 -1.27
CA MET A 9 7.08 1.33 -1.63
C MET A 9 6.16 0.87 -2.76
N LEU A 10 4.89 1.21 -2.66
CA LEU A 10 3.94 0.81 -3.69
C LEU A 10 4.25 1.48 -5.02
N LEU A 11 4.67 2.72 -4.98
CA LEU A 11 5.01 3.44 -6.21
C LEU A 11 6.29 2.90 -6.83
N SER A 12 7.15 2.31 -6.04
CA SER A 12 8.39 1.75 -6.57
C SER A 12 8.22 0.31 -7.04
N GLY A 13 7.01 -0.23 -6.96
CA GLY A 13 6.74 -1.55 -7.50
C GLY A 13 6.63 -2.68 -6.49
N GLU A 14 6.69 -2.36 -5.20
CA GLU A 14 6.56 -3.40 -4.18
C GLU A 14 5.13 -3.90 -4.11
N SER A 15 4.98 -5.15 -3.72
CA SER A 15 3.65 -5.73 -3.59
C SER A 15 2.94 -5.16 -2.37
N VAL A 16 1.61 -5.21 -2.39
CA VAL A 16 0.81 -4.73 -1.28
C VAL A 16 1.14 -5.52 -0.01
N THR A 17 1.28 -6.82 -0.14
CA THR A 17 1.58 -7.68 0.99
C THR A 17 2.92 -7.32 1.62
N THR A 18 3.96 -7.20 0.79
CA THR A 18 5.29 -6.84 1.27
C THR A 18 5.25 -5.48 1.95
N THR A 19 4.58 -4.52 1.34
CA THR A 19 4.48 -3.18 1.89
C THR A 19 3.78 -3.19 3.24
N CYS A 20 2.72 -3.96 3.34
CA CYS A 20 1.94 -4.06 4.56
C CYS A 20 2.82 -4.45 5.75
N TYR A 21 3.54 -5.53 5.60
CA TYR A 21 4.34 -6.03 6.72
C TYR A 21 5.61 -5.21 6.94
N ALA A 22 6.17 -4.67 5.90
CA ALA A 22 7.35 -3.81 6.04
C ALA A 22 7.04 -2.53 6.79
N CYS A 23 5.79 -2.08 6.75
CA CYS A 23 5.38 -0.86 7.41
C CYS A 23 4.86 -1.09 8.82
N GLY A 24 4.91 -2.31 9.30
CA GLY A 24 4.54 -2.62 10.67
C GLY A 24 3.10 -3.04 10.88
N PHE A 25 2.36 -3.26 9.82
CA PHE A 25 0.99 -3.73 9.94
C PHE A 25 0.97 -5.23 10.16
N GLU A 26 0.05 -5.69 10.99
CA GLU A 26 -0.08 -7.10 11.29
C GLU A 26 -1.09 -7.80 10.40
N SER A 27 -1.97 -7.03 9.78
CA SER A 27 -3.07 -7.57 9.01
C SER A 27 -3.22 -6.79 7.71
N LEU A 28 -3.36 -7.53 6.63
CA LEU A 28 -3.56 -6.91 5.32
C LEU A 28 -4.89 -6.14 5.28
N SER A 29 -5.92 -6.70 5.92
CA SER A 29 -7.21 -6.05 5.98
C SER A 29 -7.13 -4.71 6.69
N TYR A 30 -6.42 -4.67 7.80
CA TYR A 30 -6.26 -3.43 8.55
C TYR A 30 -5.44 -2.42 7.74
N PHE A 31 -4.39 -2.91 7.09
CA PHE A 31 -3.57 -2.06 6.25
C PHE A 31 -4.40 -1.41 5.14
N ASN A 32 -5.23 -2.21 4.47
CA ASN A 32 -6.07 -1.68 3.40
C ASN A 32 -6.99 -0.59 3.92
N ARG A 33 -7.61 -0.82 5.06
CA ARG A 33 -8.54 0.14 5.63
C ARG A 33 -7.82 1.43 6.05
N ALA A 34 -6.72 1.29 6.75
CA ALA A 34 -5.97 2.45 7.24
C ALA A 34 -5.42 3.27 6.08
N PHE A 35 -4.88 2.59 5.09
CA PHE A 35 -4.31 3.26 3.94
C PHE A 35 -5.38 4.06 3.20
N LYS A 36 -6.52 3.45 2.96
CA LYS A 36 -7.61 4.13 2.26
C LYS A 36 -8.11 5.33 3.07
N GLN A 37 -8.19 5.17 4.38
CA GLN A 37 -8.70 6.22 5.23
C GLN A 37 -7.77 7.43 5.25
N ILE A 38 -6.49 7.20 5.17
CA ILE A 38 -5.50 8.27 5.25
C ILE A 38 -5.23 8.89 3.88
N THR A 39 -5.14 8.08 2.84
CA THR A 39 -4.78 8.58 1.51
C THR A 39 -5.98 8.78 0.59
N GLY A 40 -7.12 8.19 0.94
CA GLY A 40 -8.29 8.25 0.09
C GLY A 40 -8.31 7.19 -0.99
N ARG A 41 -7.30 6.35 -1.06
CA ARG A 41 -7.19 5.29 -2.04
C ARG A 41 -6.74 4.00 -1.40
N THR A 42 -7.11 2.88 -2.03
CA THR A 42 -6.65 1.58 -1.54
C THR A 42 -5.20 1.36 -1.96
N PRO A 43 -4.46 0.55 -1.18
CA PRO A 43 -3.10 0.21 -1.59
C PRO A 43 -3.05 -0.48 -2.94
N SER A 44 -4.06 -1.31 -3.24
CA SER A 44 -4.15 -1.97 -4.53
C SER A 44 -4.23 -0.95 -5.66
N SER A 45 -4.95 0.13 -5.43
CA SER A 45 -5.09 1.17 -6.44
C SER A 45 -3.75 1.84 -6.72
N PHE A 46 -2.97 2.08 -5.67
CA PHE A 46 -1.64 2.63 -5.83
C PHE A 46 -0.74 1.70 -6.64
N SER A 47 -0.76 0.43 -6.27
CA SER A 47 0.05 -0.57 -6.95
C SER A 47 -0.39 -0.76 -8.39
N MET A 48 -1.70 -0.76 -8.60
CA MET A 48 -2.26 -0.94 -9.92
C MET A 48 -1.86 0.16 -10.89
N SER A 49 -1.63 1.34 -10.36
CA SER A 49 -1.19 2.45 -11.20
C SER A 49 0.06 2.08 -11.97
N ASN A 50 0.95 1.36 -11.32
CA ASN A 50 2.19 0.95 -11.96
C ASN A 50 2.00 -0.21 -12.91
N GLN A 51 1.01 -1.04 -12.62
CA GLN A 51 0.79 -2.25 -13.39
C GLN A 51 -0.20 -2.07 -14.52
N ALA A 52 -0.91 -0.98 -14.50
CA ALA A 52 -1.92 -0.73 -15.52
C ALA A 52 -1.31 -0.66 -16.90
N VAL A 53 -0.04 -0.42 -16.98
CA VAL A 53 0.65 -0.32 -18.27
C VAL A 53 1.08 -1.68 -18.79
N SER A 54 1.03 -2.69 -17.97
CA SER A 54 1.48 -4.01 -18.43
C SER A 54 0.32 -4.88 -18.94
#